data_8b849d188ff81e03955534a91c927522
#
_entry.id   8b849d188ff81e03955534a91c927522
#
_cell.length_a   1.000
_cell.length_b   1.000
_cell.length_c   1.000
_cell.angle_alpha   90.00
_cell.angle_beta   90.00
_cell.angle_gamma   90.00
#
_symmetry.space_group_name_H-M   'P 1'
#
loop_
_entity.id
_entity.type
_entity.pdbx_description
1 polymer ?
#
loop_
_entity_poly.entity_id
_entity_poly.type
_entity_poly.pdbx_seq_one_letter_code
_entity_poly.pdbx_strand_id
1 'polypeptide(L)'
;MTKLINVKKKDISVFFENRSTRMLFFGFSSGLPILLVFSTLSVWLVKAGVDRSTVTIFSWAGFAYAFKYIWSPLVDNFKLPLFGKFGQRKSWLLLSQIMIIVSLLFTASTDPSKTLVFTAIAITFLAFSSATQDIVIDAFRIESAPQKFQGVLSSMYIAGYRIAMLVSGAGSLWLASYLGTNIYKPEVWQIVYIFMASLMFIGILTTFLSSEPKIKKFNSIKIKQQFRFFLVFISSIIIFVVFYSLINNPFSEKEILDSFLFASFKILLCFGLAGLAVYLFIILGFISKKDVGLAYIKPITNFTNRYGKFAIAILLLIGLYRIADVVMGVVANIFYLEKGFNVKEIATYSKFFGVFATIFGGFIGGISALKYGTMRALFFGALIAAASNLLFAWLAVSEASIKFLIIVITADNISSGFAGAAFVVYLSSLTSIKFTATQYALFSSIMLFLPKLIAGYSGSWVDVIGYPNFFILTAVLGMPVLIMIIWISKIAPVKN
;
A
#
# COMPACT_ATOMS: atom_id res chain seq x y z
N MET A 1 6.34 4.54 -42.40
CA MET A 1 7.31 4.52 -41.31
C MET A 1 7.27 5.80 -40.48
N THR A 2 7.21 6.97 -41.05
CA THR A 2 7.20 8.29 -40.37
C THR A 2 6.01 8.49 -39.39
N LYS A 3 4.80 8.00 -39.72
CA LYS A 3 3.62 8.07 -38.83
C LYS A 3 3.78 7.20 -37.57
N LEU A 4 4.44 6.05 -37.65
CA LEU A 4 4.70 5.15 -36.52
C LEU A 4 5.76 5.73 -35.55
N ILE A 5 6.76 6.45 -36.09
CA ILE A 5 7.81 7.10 -35.28
C ILE A 5 7.22 8.32 -34.53
N ASN A 6 6.31 9.09 -35.15
CA ASN A 6 5.64 10.21 -34.51
C ASN A 6 4.67 9.79 -33.40
N VAL A 7 3.98 8.65 -33.55
CA VAL A 7 3.13 8.07 -32.49
C VAL A 7 4.00 7.64 -31.30
N LYS A 8 5.15 6.97 -31.54
CA LYS A 8 6.07 6.55 -30.45
C LYS A 8 6.68 7.74 -29.70
N LYS A 9 7.09 8.82 -30.40
CA LYS A 9 7.62 10.03 -29.74
C LYS A 9 6.58 10.73 -28.86
N LYS A 10 5.33 10.81 -29.30
CA LYS A 10 4.21 11.43 -28.57
C LYS A 10 3.82 10.61 -27.34
N ASP A 11 3.91 9.29 -27.40
CA ASP A 11 3.62 8.40 -26.27
C ASP A 11 4.66 8.53 -25.15
N ILE A 12 5.93 8.73 -25.48
CA ILE A 12 7.01 8.87 -24.50
C ILE A 12 7.02 10.28 -23.90
N SER A 13 6.73 11.34 -24.70
CA SER A 13 6.73 12.71 -24.21
C SER A 13 5.75 12.95 -23.05
N VAL A 14 4.67 12.16 -22.95
CA VAL A 14 3.69 12.26 -21.85
C VAL A 14 4.29 11.94 -20.48
N PHE A 15 5.36 11.11 -20.41
CA PHE A 15 6.06 10.84 -19.15
C PHE A 15 6.83 12.06 -18.63
N PHE A 16 7.22 12.99 -19.51
CA PHE A 16 7.96 14.22 -19.16
C PHE A 16 7.06 15.44 -18.96
N GLU A 17 5.74 15.29 -19.11
CA GLU A 17 4.82 16.37 -18.77
C GLU A 17 4.86 16.67 -17.26
N ASN A 18 4.66 17.94 -16.89
CA ASN A 18 4.69 18.41 -15.50
C ASN A 18 3.80 17.57 -14.55
N ARG A 19 2.64 17.12 -15.02
CA ARG A 19 1.73 16.25 -14.22
C ARG A 19 2.33 14.87 -13.94
N SER A 20 3.03 14.29 -14.92
CA SER A 20 3.68 12.98 -14.81
C SER A 20 4.90 13.06 -13.90
N THR A 21 5.75 14.08 -14.09
CA THR A 21 6.92 14.33 -13.24
C THR A 21 6.53 14.57 -11.77
N ARG A 22 5.45 15.33 -11.53
CA ARG A 22 4.91 15.51 -10.16
C ARG A 22 4.47 14.19 -9.53
N MET A 23 3.90 13.26 -10.31
CA MET A 23 3.55 11.92 -9.80
C MET A 23 4.75 11.11 -9.38
N LEU A 24 5.92 11.26 -10.03
CA LEU A 24 7.16 10.65 -9.58
C LEU A 24 7.54 11.13 -8.18
N PHE A 25 7.53 12.44 -7.95
CA PHE A 25 7.88 13.02 -6.65
C PHE A 25 6.81 12.75 -5.58
N PHE A 26 5.53 12.69 -5.92
CA PHE A 26 4.50 12.22 -5.00
C PHE A 26 4.67 10.75 -4.67
N GLY A 27 5.03 9.92 -5.65
CA GLY A 27 5.40 8.53 -5.41
C GLY A 27 6.58 8.40 -4.46
N PHE A 28 7.62 9.22 -4.63
CA PHE A 28 8.75 9.29 -3.71
C PHE A 28 8.32 9.65 -2.29
N SER A 29 7.51 10.69 -2.14
CA SER A 29 6.98 11.11 -0.83
C SER A 29 6.14 10.02 -0.15
N SER A 30 5.35 9.26 -0.94
CA SER A 30 4.51 8.16 -0.46
C SER A 30 5.31 6.91 -0.06
N GLY A 31 6.34 6.56 -0.85
CA GLY A 31 7.16 5.38 -0.60
C GLY A 31 8.19 5.53 0.51
N LEU A 32 8.55 6.78 0.88
CA LEU A 32 9.60 7.04 1.86
C LEU A 32 9.28 6.49 3.26
N PRO A 33 8.08 6.67 3.84
CA PRO A 33 7.79 6.19 5.19
C PRO A 33 7.69 4.67 5.30
N ILE A 34 7.35 3.95 4.22
CA ILE A 34 6.93 2.54 4.31
C ILE A 34 7.98 1.64 4.95
N LEU A 35 9.24 1.72 4.52
CA LEU A 35 10.30 0.89 5.08
C LEU A 35 10.79 1.40 6.44
N LEU A 36 10.59 2.70 6.75
CA LEU A 36 10.85 3.27 8.07
C LEU A 36 9.85 2.78 9.12
N VAL A 37 8.65 2.38 8.69
CA VAL A 37 7.64 1.73 9.55
C VAL A 37 7.90 0.22 9.69
N PHE A 38 8.49 -0.44 8.69
CA PHE A 38 8.65 -1.89 8.65
C PHE A 38 10.10 -2.35 8.71
N SER A 39 10.75 -2.47 7.58
CA SER A 39 12.05 -3.15 7.44
C SER A 39 13.18 -2.42 8.17
N THR A 40 13.31 -1.13 7.99
CA THR A 40 14.35 -0.31 8.66
C THR A 40 14.12 -0.27 10.17
N LEU A 41 12.86 -0.10 10.60
CA LEU A 41 12.50 -0.16 12.01
C LEU A 41 12.85 -1.51 12.63
N SER A 42 12.52 -2.62 11.96
CA SER A 42 12.81 -3.96 12.49
C SER A 42 14.31 -4.15 12.75
N VAL A 43 15.16 -3.66 11.84
CA VAL A 43 16.62 -3.70 12.05
C VAL A 43 17.04 -2.84 13.25
N TRP A 44 16.46 -1.64 13.39
CA TRP A 44 16.74 -0.77 14.53
C TRP A 44 16.34 -1.44 15.86
N LEU A 45 15.12 -1.98 15.95
CA LEU A 45 14.61 -2.66 17.13
C LEU A 45 15.50 -3.85 17.55
N VAL A 46 15.89 -4.70 16.58
CA VAL A 46 16.81 -5.82 16.83
C VAL A 46 18.16 -5.33 17.34
N LYS A 47 18.72 -4.27 16.74
CA LYS A 47 20.00 -3.67 17.18
C LYS A 47 19.89 -3.06 18.57
N ALA A 48 18.71 -2.54 18.94
CA ALA A 48 18.42 -2.02 20.28
C ALA A 48 18.18 -3.12 21.34
N GLY A 49 18.24 -4.39 20.96
CA GLY A 49 18.05 -5.53 21.86
C GLY A 49 16.59 -5.89 22.15
N VAL A 50 15.65 -5.40 21.33
CA VAL A 50 14.24 -5.76 21.45
C VAL A 50 14.03 -7.19 20.95
N ASP A 51 13.28 -8.00 21.71
CA ASP A 51 12.97 -9.39 21.38
C ASP A 51 12.16 -9.55 20.09
N ARG A 52 12.30 -10.69 19.42
CA ARG A 52 11.68 -10.95 18.09
C ARG A 52 10.16 -10.89 18.12
N SER A 53 9.52 -11.36 19.19
CA SER A 53 8.06 -11.34 19.34
C SER A 53 7.56 -9.89 19.36
N THR A 54 8.20 -9.03 20.12
CA THR A 54 7.89 -7.59 20.17
C THR A 54 8.17 -6.90 18.85
N VAL A 55 9.29 -7.20 18.16
CA VAL A 55 9.58 -6.65 16.82
C VAL A 55 8.47 -7.00 15.82
N THR A 56 7.93 -8.22 15.87
CA THR A 56 6.82 -8.62 14.98
C THR A 56 5.52 -7.88 15.27
N ILE A 57 5.24 -7.56 16.55
CA ILE A 57 4.07 -6.75 16.94
C ILE A 57 4.10 -5.36 16.30
N PHE A 58 5.28 -4.75 16.13
CA PHE A 58 5.39 -3.47 15.43
C PHE A 58 4.91 -3.52 13.97
N SER A 59 4.87 -4.70 13.34
CA SER A 59 4.28 -4.85 12.00
C SER A 59 2.78 -4.51 11.96
N TRP A 60 2.10 -4.50 13.10
CA TRP A 60 0.70 -4.10 13.22
C TRP A 60 0.46 -2.61 12.93
N ALA A 61 1.50 -1.77 12.96
CA ALA A 61 1.41 -0.43 12.39
C ALA A 61 0.91 -0.45 10.93
N GLY A 62 1.14 -1.54 10.22
CA GLY A 62 0.63 -1.79 8.87
C GLY A 62 -0.90 -1.85 8.76
N PHE A 63 -1.63 -2.06 9.85
CA PHE A 63 -3.09 -1.97 9.84
C PHE A 63 -3.59 -0.59 9.45
N ALA A 64 -2.83 0.48 9.69
CA ALA A 64 -3.19 1.80 9.19
C ALA A 64 -3.38 1.80 7.66
N TYR A 65 -2.52 1.11 6.92
CA TYR A 65 -2.64 1.03 5.45
C TYR A 65 -3.78 0.11 4.99
N ALA A 66 -4.07 -0.97 5.73
CA ALA A 66 -5.14 -1.92 5.39
C ALA A 66 -6.54 -1.34 5.68
N PHE A 67 -6.66 -0.48 6.69
CA PHE A 67 -7.94 0.08 7.12
C PHE A 67 -8.13 1.56 6.77
N LYS A 68 -7.26 2.12 5.92
CA LYS A 68 -7.30 3.54 5.54
C LYS A 68 -8.65 3.99 4.95
N TYR A 69 -9.46 3.09 4.42
CA TYR A 69 -10.79 3.41 3.91
C TYR A 69 -11.74 3.94 5.01
N ILE A 70 -11.50 3.60 6.28
CA ILE A 70 -12.36 4.02 7.40
C ILE A 70 -12.38 5.54 7.56
N TRP A 71 -11.22 6.22 7.36
CA TRP A 71 -11.14 7.68 7.47
C TRP A 71 -11.03 8.40 6.12
N SER A 72 -10.95 7.68 5.02
CA SER A 72 -10.92 8.29 3.69
C SER A 72 -12.12 9.20 3.37
N PRO A 73 -13.35 8.98 3.91
CA PRO A 73 -14.44 9.93 3.75
C PRO A 73 -14.17 11.32 4.35
N LEU A 74 -13.29 11.42 5.35
CA LEU A 74 -12.86 12.70 5.89
C LEU A 74 -12.12 13.51 4.82
N VAL A 75 -11.22 12.85 4.08
CA VAL A 75 -10.43 13.45 2.99
C VAL A 75 -11.33 13.92 1.85
N ASP A 76 -12.41 13.19 1.55
CA ASP A 76 -13.36 13.57 0.48
C ASP A 76 -14.29 14.71 0.87
N ASN A 77 -14.73 14.77 2.13
CA ASN A 77 -15.83 15.62 2.53
C ASN A 77 -15.39 16.83 3.37
N PHE A 78 -14.21 16.81 4.00
CA PHE A 78 -13.78 17.85 4.91
C PHE A 78 -12.81 18.83 4.26
N LYS A 79 -13.09 20.14 4.47
CA LYS A 79 -12.16 21.21 4.13
C LYS A 79 -11.38 21.59 5.39
N LEU A 80 -10.06 21.53 5.30
CA LEU A 80 -9.19 21.92 6.41
C LEU A 80 -9.23 23.46 6.59
N PRO A 81 -9.55 23.99 7.77
CA PRO A 81 -9.71 25.41 7.97
C PRO A 81 -8.42 26.21 7.79
N LEU A 82 -7.27 25.69 8.24
CA LEU A 82 -5.97 26.37 8.20
C LEU A 82 -5.36 26.41 6.77
N PHE A 83 -5.51 25.34 6.01
CA PHE A 83 -4.89 25.19 4.69
C PHE A 83 -5.88 25.33 3.52
N GLY A 84 -7.14 25.65 3.80
CA GLY A 84 -8.22 25.66 2.81
C GLY A 84 -8.01 26.59 1.61
N LYS A 85 -7.12 27.59 1.74
CA LYS A 85 -6.71 28.52 0.66
C LYS A 85 -5.99 27.82 -0.49
N PHE A 86 -5.31 26.68 -0.22
CA PHE A 86 -4.54 25.93 -1.22
C PHE A 86 -5.40 24.93 -2.04
N GLY A 87 -6.67 24.78 -1.70
CA GLY A 87 -7.55 23.76 -2.27
C GLY A 87 -7.69 22.56 -1.33
N GLN A 88 -8.58 21.62 -1.67
CA GLN A 88 -8.90 20.51 -0.77
C GLN A 88 -7.82 19.44 -0.75
N ARG A 89 -7.35 19.01 -1.92
CA ARG A 89 -6.34 17.94 -2.01
C ARG A 89 -4.97 18.43 -1.52
N LYS A 90 -4.56 19.60 -1.94
CA LYS A 90 -3.30 20.21 -1.49
C LYS A 90 -3.27 20.44 0.02
N SER A 91 -4.39 20.85 0.61
CA SER A 91 -4.49 21.05 2.07
C SER A 91 -4.27 19.75 2.85
N TRP A 92 -4.90 18.66 2.42
CA TRP A 92 -4.73 17.34 3.02
C TRP A 92 -3.34 16.76 2.77
N LEU A 93 -2.74 17.01 1.59
CA LEU A 93 -1.34 16.65 1.30
C LEU A 93 -0.37 17.35 2.25
N LEU A 94 -0.48 18.67 2.38
CA LEU A 94 0.38 19.44 3.28
C LEU A 94 0.24 18.97 4.73
N LEU A 95 -1.00 18.78 5.21
CA LEU A 95 -1.24 18.28 6.56
C LEU A 95 -0.58 16.92 6.77
N SER A 96 -0.82 15.94 5.89
CA SER A 96 -0.27 14.60 6.06
C SER A 96 1.26 14.58 5.94
N GLN A 97 1.86 15.38 5.06
CA GLN A 97 3.32 15.52 4.92
C GLN A 97 3.96 16.15 6.15
N ILE A 98 3.35 17.17 6.73
CA ILE A 98 3.80 17.77 8.00
C ILE A 98 3.67 16.74 9.14
N MET A 99 2.56 16.00 9.21
CA MET A 99 2.37 14.94 10.20
C MET A 99 3.44 13.84 10.06
N ILE A 100 3.82 13.45 8.83
CA ILE A 100 4.90 12.48 8.60
C ILE A 100 6.24 13.03 9.11
N ILE A 101 6.57 14.28 8.80
CA ILE A 101 7.81 14.92 9.29
C ILE A 101 7.82 14.94 10.83
N VAL A 102 6.74 15.38 11.46
CA VAL A 102 6.61 15.40 12.93
C VAL A 102 6.74 14.00 13.52
N SER A 103 6.11 12.99 12.89
CA SER A 103 6.20 11.60 13.33
C SER A 103 7.62 11.05 13.22
N LEU A 104 8.33 11.36 12.12
CA LEU A 104 9.73 10.95 11.93
C LEU A 104 10.66 11.61 12.95
N LEU A 105 10.46 12.91 13.23
CA LEU A 105 11.21 13.61 14.27
C LEU A 105 10.88 13.09 15.68
N PHE A 106 9.61 12.75 15.95
CA PHE A 106 9.22 12.11 17.18
C PHE A 106 9.87 10.72 17.31
N THR A 107 9.86 9.91 16.25
CA THR A 107 10.55 8.62 16.21
C THR A 107 12.05 8.79 16.47
N ALA A 108 12.68 9.78 15.85
CA ALA A 108 14.10 10.12 16.07
C ALA A 108 14.41 10.48 17.53
N SER A 109 13.47 11.05 18.26
CA SER A 109 13.66 11.43 19.68
C SER A 109 13.47 10.28 20.64
N THR A 110 13.08 9.09 20.19
CA THR A 110 12.88 7.91 21.04
C THR A 110 14.11 7.00 21.03
N ASP A 111 14.25 6.22 22.11
CA ASP A 111 15.21 5.11 22.19
C ASP A 111 14.44 3.82 22.52
N PRO A 112 14.29 2.88 21.55
CA PRO A 112 13.54 1.65 21.78
C PRO A 112 14.05 0.81 22.97
N SER A 113 15.35 0.89 23.28
CA SER A 113 15.94 0.17 24.41
C SER A 113 15.45 0.67 25.78
N LYS A 114 14.95 1.91 25.86
CA LYS A 114 14.49 2.56 27.10
C LYS A 114 13.01 2.92 27.08
N THR A 115 12.51 3.35 25.92
CA THR A 115 11.17 3.97 25.78
C THR A 115 10.38 3.33 24.64
N LEU A 116 10.27 2.00 24.64
CA LEU A 116 9.66 1.21 23.57
C LEU A 116 8.21 1.66 23.25
N VAL A 117 7.42 1.99 24.29
CA VAL A 117 6.03 2.45 24.12
C VAL A 117 5.96 3.76 23.34
N PHE A 118 6.84 4.71 23.62
CA PHE A 118 6.89 5.97 22.86
C PHE A 118 7.30 5.75 21.40
N THR A 119 8.23 4.81 21.16
CA THR A 119 8.60 4.40 19.80
C THR A 119 7.39 3.79 19.09
N ALA A 120 6.61 2.93 19.75
CA ALA A 120 5.40 2.34 19.17
C ALA A 120 4.33 3.39 18.82
N ILE A 121 4.12 4.38 19.69
CA ILE A 121 3.19 5.50 19.44
C ILE A 121 3.68 6.32 18.24
N ALA A 122 4.98 6.69 18.21
CA ALA A 122 5.54 7.48 17.11
C ALA A 122 5.42 6.76 15.76
N ILE A 123 5.72 5.47 15.70
CA ILE A 123 5.60 4.64 14.49
C ILE A 123 4.14 4.44 14.06
N THR A 124 3.22 4.25 15.00
CA THR A 124 1.79 4.17 14.69
C THR A 124 1.29 5.48 14.10
N PHE A 125 1.71 6.61 14.66
CA PHE A 125 1.38 7.93 14.13
C PHE A 125 2.01 8.17 12.75
N LEU A 126 3.23 7.71 12.52
CA LEU A 126 3.89 7.72 11.21
C LEU A 126 3.11 6.91 10.18
N ALA A 127 2.71 5.68 10.52
CA ALA A 127 1.95 4.80 9.62
C ALA A 127 0.57 5.40 9.28
N PHE A 128 -0.14 5.96 10.26
CA PHE A 128 -1.42 6.65 10.04
C PHE A 128 -1.27 7.88 9.13
N SER A 129 -0.24 8.70 9.38
CA SER A 129 0.04 9.91 8.58
C SER A 129 0.39 9.56 7.14
N SER A 130 1.21 8.52 6.95
CA SER A 130 1.60 8.01 5.63
C SER A 130 0.40 7.41 4.89
N ALA A 131 -0.43 6.59 5.55
CA ALA A 131 -1.65 6.04 4.96
C ALA A 131 -2.64 7.15 4.57
N THR A 132 -2.70 8.25 5.34
CA THR A 132 -3.51 9.43 5.00
C THR A 132 -2.95 10.13 3.77
N GLN A 133 -1.63 10.31 3.67
CA GLN A 133 -1.00 10.86 2.48
C GLN A 133 -1.31 10.02 1.23
N ASP A 134 -1.25 8.69 1.33
CA ASP A 134 -1.56 7.77 0.24
C ASP A 134 -2.99 7.96 -0.28
N ILE A 135 -3.97 8.08 0.63
CA ILE A 135 -5.38 8.37 0.24
C ILE A 135 -5.47 9.63 -0.62
N VAL A 136 -4.76 10.68 -0.20
CA VAL A 136 -4.83 11.98 -0.87
C VAL A 136 -4.11 11.96 -2.20
N ILE A 137 -2.92 11.35 -2.29
CA ILE A 137 -2.15 11.23 -3.54
C ILE A 137 -2.92 10.41 -4.57
N ASP A 138 -3.52 9.30 -4.16
CA ASP A 138 -4.33 8.46 -5.05
C ASP A 138 -5.52 9.24 -5.63
N ALA A 139 -6.23 9.98 -4.77
CA ALA A 139 -7.33 10.84 -5.20
C ALA A 139 -6.84 11.97 -6.11
N PHE A 140 -5.74 12.64 -5.74
CA PHE A 140 -5.12 13.70 -6.53
C PHE A 140 -4.72 13.19 -7.92
N ARG A 141 -4.11 11.99 -8.00
CA ARG A 141 -3.71 11.36 -9.27
C ARG A 141 -4.91 11.14 -10.20
N ILE A 142 -5.98 10.52 -9.67
CA ILE A 142 -7.20 10.23 -10.43
C ILE A 142 -7.86 11.51 -10.94
N GLU A 143 -7.90 12.53 -10.10
CA GLU A 143 -8.55 13.81 -10.38
C GLU A 143 -7.72 14.73 -11.30
N SER A 144 -6.40 14.49 -11.43
CA SER A 144 -5.48 15.36 -12.19
C SER A 144 -5.48 15.11 -13.70
N ALA A 145 -6.00 13.97 -14.17
CA ALA A 145 -5.95 13.63 -15.60
C ALA A 145 -7.07 12.67 -16.02
N PRO A 146 -7.47 12.72 -17.31
CA PRO A 146 -8.40 11.76 -17.89
C PRO A 146 -7.90 10.32 -17.81
N GLN A 147 -8.85 9.37 -17.88
CA GLN A 147 -8.59 7.92 -17.75
C GLN A 147 -7.44 7.41 -18.63
N LYS A 148 -7.35 7.88 -19.87
CA LYS A 148 -6.29 7.48 -20.80
C LYS A 148 -4.86 7.76 -20.32
N PHE A 149 -4.66 8.72 -19.43
CA PHE A 149 -3.34 9.07 -18.90
C PHE A 149 -3.02 8.38 -17.56
N GLN A 150 -3.99 7.69 -16.94
CA GLN A 150 -3.79 7.05 -15.64
C GLN A 150 -2.67 6.00 -15.65
N GLY A 151 -2.44 5.33 -16.78
CA GLY A 151 -1.33 4.38 -16.95
C GLY A 151 0.03 5.04 -16.76
N VAL A 152 0.25 6.20 -17.40
CA VAL A 152 1.50 6.96 -17.28
C VAL A 152 1.68 7.51 -15.87
N LEU A 153 0.62 8.12 -15.31
CA LEU A 153 0.67 8.67 -13.94
C LEU A 153 0.94 7.57 -12.90
N SER A 154 0.34 6.40 -13.07
CA SER A 154 0.56 5.24 -12.19
C SER A 154 1.99 4.73 -12.27
N SER A 155 2.56 4.62 -13.48
CA SER A 155 3.94 4.17 -13.67
C SER A 155 4.93 5.14 -13.04
N MET A 156 4.74 6.45 -13.21
CA MET A 156 5.58 7.47 -12.60
C MET A 156 5.47 7.45 -11.07
N TYR A 157 4.26 7.29 -10.53
CA TYR A 157 4.03 7.13 -9.10
C TYR A 157 4.75 5.89 -8.55
N ILE A 158 4.61 4.73 -9.21
CA ILE A 158 5.27 3.48 -8.80
C ILE A 158 6.79 3.62 -8.87
N ALA A 159 7.33 4.25 -9.91
CA ALA A 159 8.77 4.49 -10.03
C ALA A 159 9.29 5.32 -8.86
N GLY A 160 8.65 6.46 -8.57
CA GLY A 160 9.01 7.30 -7.42
C GLY A 160 8.90 6.55 -6.09
N TYR A 161 7.84 5.78 -5.90
CA TYR A 161 7.62 4.95 -4.72
C TYR A 161 8.76 3.95 -4.51
N ARG A 162 9.19 3.25 -5.57
CA ARG A 162 10.29 2.28 -5.50
C ARG A 162 11.65 2.93 -5.25
N ILE A 163 11.91 4.10 -5.85
CA ILE A 163 13.12 4.88 -5.55
C ILE A 163 13.15 5.26 -4.07
N ALA A 164 12.04 5.72 -3.52
CA ALA A 164 11.94 6.07 -2.10
C ALA A 164 12.14 4.85 -1.18
N MET A 165 11.59 3.70 -1.54
CA MET A 165 11.85 2.45 -0.80
C MET A 165 13.33 2.09 -0.78
N LEU A 166 14.05 2.31 -1.89
CA LEU A 166 15.50 2.09 -1.93
C LEU A 166 16.22 3.04 -0.97
N VAL A 167 15.84 4.31 -0.97
CA VAL A 167 16.42 5.34 -0.09
C VAL A 167 16.10 5.05 1.38
N SER A 168 14.84 4.79 1.72
CA SER A 168 14.41 4.56 3.11
C SER A 168 14.76 3.18 3.66
N GLY A 169 15.00 2.20 2.78
CA GLY A 169 15.47 0.87 3.14
C GLY A 169 17.00 0.79 3.12
N ALA A 170 17.58 0.55 1.95
CA ALA A 170 19.03 0.38 1.81
C ALA A 170 19.80 1.64 2.22
N GLY A 171 19.35 2.83 1.79
CA GLY A 171 20.02 4.11 2.09
C GLY A 171 20.07 4.41 3.60
N SER A 172 18.97 4.18 4.33
CA SER A 172 18.93 4.39 5.78
C SER A 172 19.84 3.43 6.53
N LEU A 173 19.88 2.15 6.12
CA LEU A 173 20.75 1.14 6.73
C LEU A 173 22.23 1.39 6.40
N TRP A 174 22.51 1.82 5.18
CA TRP A 174 23.86 2.22 4.79
C TRP A 174 24.33 3.43 5.59
N LEU A 175 23.49 4.45 5.76
CA LEU A 175 23.79 5.63 6.57
C LEU A 175 24.03 5.23 8.05
N ALA A 176 23.18 4.35 8.61
CA ALA A 176 23.36 3.84 9.94
C ALA A 176 24.68 3.07 10.10
N SER A 177 25.05 2.26 9.11
CA SER A 177 26.32 1.52 9.10
C SER A 177 27.54 2.44 8.99
N TYR A 178 27.44 3.50 8.20
CA TYR A 178 28.52 4.49 8.02
C TYR A 178 28.77 5.33 9.27
N LEU A 179 27.71 5.73 9.98
CA LEU A 179 27.78 6.54 11.18
C LEU A 179 28.00 5.70 12.44
N GLY A 180 27.62 4.42 12.41
CA GLY A 180 27.60 3.53 13.56
C GLY A 180 28.89 2.75 13.74
N THR A 181 29.07 2.28 14.97
CA THR A 181 30.03 1.24 15.35
C THR A 181 29.30 -0.10 15.46
N ASN A 182 30.01 -1.19 15.76
CA ASN A 182 29.41 -2.50 16.07
C ASN A 182 28.50 -2.48 17.30
N ILE A 183 28.61 -1.46 18.13
CA ILE A 183 27.81 -1.27 19.36
C ILE A 183 26.60 -0.39 19.02
N TYR A 184 25.42 -0.76 19.57
CA TYR A 184 24.20 0.04 19.43
C TYR A 184 24.39 1.45 20.00
N LYS A 185 24.03 2.45 19.18
CA LYS A 185 24.01 3.88 19.57
C LYS A 185 22.70 4.50 19.09
N PRO A 186 21.84 5.00 19.98
CA PRO A 186 20.57 5.62 19.59
C PRO A 186 20.76 6.87 18.72
N GLU A 187 21.85 7.63 18.91
CA GLU A 187 22.15 8.85 18.17
C GLU A 187 22.30 8.59 16.66
N VAL A 188 22.82 7.41 16.29
CA VAL A 188 22.94 7.02 14.87
C VAL A 188 21.56 6.92 14.22
N TRP A 189 20.62 6.28 14.89
CA TRP A 189 19.25 6.15 14.39
C TRP A 189 18.49 7.47 14.41
N GLN A 190 18.75 8.32 15.41
CA GLN A 190 18.26 9.68 15.46
C GLN A 190 18.65 10.44 14.18
N ILE A 191 19.93 10.44 13.81
CA ILE A 191 20.41 11.07 12.58
C ILE A 191 19.75 10.48 11.34
N VAL A 192 19.60 9.16 11.24
CA VAL A 192 18.92 8.47 10.13
C VAL A 192 17.51 8.97 9.97
N TYR A 193 16.69 8.98 11.04
CA TYR A 193 15.30 9.41 10.96
C TYR A 193 15.15 10.91 10.71
N ILE A 194 16.04 11.77 11.25
CA ILE A 194 16.08 13.20 10.94
C ILE A 194 16.41 13.42 9.45
N PHE A 195 17.39 12.68 8.91
CA PHE A 195 17.73 12.76 7.50
C PHE A 195 16.55 12.33 6.61
N MET A 196 15.85 11.24 6.96
CA MET A 196 14.65 10.81 6.25
C MET A 196 13.52 11.85 6.35
N ALA A 197 13.36 12.50 7.51
CA ALA A 197 12.39 13.60 7.67
C ALA A 197 12.72 14.78 6.74
N SER A 198 14.00 15.11 6.54
CA SER A 198 14.42 16.17 5.61
C SER A 198 14.05 15.85 4.15
N LEU A 199 14.11 14.58 3.74
CA LEU A 199 13.73 14.17 2.38
C LEU A 199 12.21 14.33 2.13
N MET A 200 11.37 14.36 3.16
CA MET A 200 9.93 14.63 3.01
C MET A 200 9.63 16.04 2.50
N PHE A 201 10.58 16.99 2.62
CA PHE A 201 10.42 18.33 2.02
C PHE A 201 10.26 18.27 0.50
N ILE A 202 10.75 17.21 -0.17
CA ILE A 202 10.48 16.96 -1.59
C ILE A 202 8.97 16.86 -1.84
N GLY A 203 8.24 16.15 -0.97
CA GLY A 203 6.78 16.05 -1.05
C GLY A 203 6.08 17.40 -0.86
N ILE A 204 6.48 18.16 0.16
CA ILE A 204 5.94 19.51 0.44
C ILE A 204 6.16 20.43 -0.75
N LEU A 205 7.40 20.50 -1.28
CA LEU A 205 7.73 21.30 -2.45
C LEU A 205 6.88 20.89 -3.67
N THR A 206 6.76 19.58 -3.91
CA THR A 206 5.91 19.06 -5.00
C THR A 206 4.46 19.49 -4.83
N THR A 207 3.93 19.48 -3.60
CA THR A 207 2.56 19.92 -3.30
C THR A 207 2.38 21.40 -3.60
N PHE A 208 3.32 22.26 -3.23
CA PHE A 208 3.27 23.69 -3.56
C PHE A 208 3.31 23.96 -5.06
N LEU A 209 4.19 23.28 -5.78
CA LEU A 209 4.34 23.41 -7.23
C LEU A 209 3.17 22.79 -8.03
N SER A 210 2.33 21.97 -7.39
CA SER A 210 1.20 21.31 -8.04
C SER A 210 -0.02 22.22 -8.10
N SER A 211 -0.82 22.10 -9.15
CA SER A 211 -2.12 22.77 -9.28
C SER A 211 -3.20 21.90 -8.61
N GLU A 212 -4.10 22.53 -7.86
CA GLU A 212 -5.28 21.82 -7.30
C GLU A 212 -6.15 21.28 -8.44
N PRO A 213 -6.57 20.00 -8.42
CA PRO A 213 -7.50 19.47 -9.42
C PRO A 213 -8.82 20.24 -9.45
N LYS A 214 -9.25 20.68 -10.64
CA LYS A 214 -10.48 21.45 -10.82
C LYS A 214 -11.71 20.54 -10.85
N ILE A 215 -12.19 20.11 -9.70
CA ILE A 215 -13.39 19.27 -9.60
C ILE A 215 -14.49 20.01 -8.86
N LYS A 216 -15.69 20.06 -9.45
CA LYS A 216 -16.90 20.52 -8.76
C LYS A 216 -17.29 19.48 -7.70
N LYS A 217 -17.14 19.81 -6.43
CA LYS A 217 -17.56 18.95 -5.33
C LYS A 217 -19.03 19.13 -4.99
N PHE A 218 -19.69 18.00 -4.82
CA PHE A 218 -21.06 17.94 -4.33
C PHE A 218 -21.04 17.86 -2.79
N ASN A 219 -21.71 18.85 -2.16
CA ASN A 219 -22.05 18.89 -0.73
C ASN A 219 -20.92 18.64 0.27
N SER A 220 -20.27 19.70 0.74
CA SER A 220 -19.42 19.64 1.93
C SER A 220 -20.29 19.56 3.19
N ILE A 221 -19.96 18.63 4.09
CA ILE A 221 -20.53 18.56 5.44
C ILE A 221 -20.18 19.85 6.19
N LYS A 222 -21.12 20.43 6.96
CA LYS A 222 -20.89 21.66 7.72
C LYS A 222 -19.74 21.48 8.73
N ILE A 223 -18.93 22.50 8.96
CA ILE A 223 -17.73 22.46 9.82
C ILE A 223 -18.00 21.88 11.21
N LYS A 224 -19.12 22.30 11.86
CA LYS A 224 -19.52 21.76 13.17
C LYS A 224 -19.76 20.24 13.13
N GLN A 225 -20.34 19.74 12.05
CA GLN A 225 -20.56 18.31 11.85
C GLN A 225 -19.26 17.56 11.52
N GLN A 226 -18.33 18.19 10.80
CA GLN A 226 -17.00 17.64 10.55
C GLN A 226 -16.25 17.37 11.86
N PHE A 227 -16.29 18.30 12.80
CA PHE A 227 -15.67 18.14 14.11
C PHE A 227 -16.29 16.98 14.92
N ARG A 228 -17.64 16.87 14.91
CA ARG A 228 -18.33 15.74 15.56
C ARG A 228 -17.93 14.39 14.92
N PHE A 229 -17.85 14.32 13.59
CA PHE A 229 -17.35 13.13 12.90
C PHE A 229 -15.95 12.75 13.34
N PHE A 230 -15.05 13.74 13.44
CA PHE A 230 -13.68 13.51 13.90
C PHE A 230 -13.65 12.98 15.35
N LEU A 231 -14.46 13.54 16.24
CA LEU A 231 -14.56 13.03 17.62
C LEU A 231 -15.07 11.60 17.68
N VAL A 232 -16.10 11.25 16.90
CA VAL A 232 -16.62 9.87 16.82
C VAL A 232 -15.58 8.92 16.25
N PHE A 233 -14.82 9.35 15.24
CA PHE A 233 -13.72 8.57 14.68
C PHE A 233 -12.63 8.27 15.74
N ILE A 234 -12.18 9.30 16.46
CA ILE A 234 -11.20 9.12 17.56
C ILE A 234 -11.76 8.22 18.67
N SER A 235 -13.01 8.45 19.09
CA SER A 235 -13.66 7.59 20.09
C SER A 235 -13.73 6.13 19.64
N SER A 236 -14.01 5.88 18.37
CA SER A 236 -14.04 4.53 17.82
C SER A 236 -12.66 3.85 17.84
N ILE A 237 -11.59 4.60 17.56
CA ILE A 237 -10.21 4.09 17.68
C ILE A 237 -9.90 3.77 19.14
N ILE A 238 -10.24 4.66 20.08
CA ILE A 238 -10.00 4.45 21.51
C ILE A 238 -10.74 3.19 21.98
N ILE A 239 -12.01 3.05 21.62
CA ILE A 239 -12.82 1.85 21.94
C ILE A 239 -12.16 0.59 21.37
N PHE A 240 -11.76 0.60 20.11
CA PHE A 240 -11.07 -0.52 19.49
C PHE A 240 -9.80 -0.90 20.27
N VAL A 241 -8.94 0.07 20.57
CA VAL A 241 -7.67 -0.16 21.28
C VAL A 241 -7.91 -0.68 22.70
N VAL A 242 -8.85 -0.09 23.45
CA VAL A 242 -9.19 -0.51 24.81
C VAL A 242 -9.70 -1.96 24.81
N PHE A 243 -10.68 -2.29 24.00
CA PHE A 243 -11.20 -3.67 23.95
C PHE A 243 -10.16 -4.65 23.44
N TYR A 244 -9.34 -4.24 22.46
CA TYR A 244 -8.25 -5.07 21.98
C TYR A 244 -7.20 -5.37 23.06
N SER A 245 -6.89 -4.43 23.94
CA SER A 245 -5.95 -4.63 25.05
C SER A 245 -6.54 -5.46 26.19
N LEU A 246 -7.86 -5.39 26.41
CA LEU A 246 -8.53 -6.15 27.49
C LEU A 246 -8.71 -7.63 27.17
N ILE A 247 -8.78 -7.99 25.89
CA ILE A 247 -9.00 -9.39 25.46
C ILE A 247 -7.64 -10.07 25.27
N ASN A 248 -7.24 -10.94 26.17
CA ASN A 248 -6.01 -11.71 26.03
C ASN A 248 -6.23 -12.94 25.12
N ASN A 249 -5.17 -13.32 24.38
CA ASN A 249 -5.21 -14.56 23.60
C ASN A 249 -5.02 -15.75 24.56
N PRO A 250 -5.96 -16.70 24.66
CA PRO A 250 -5.83 -17.84 25.55
C PRO A 250 -4.95 -18.95 24.97
N PHE A 251 -4.64 -18.91 23.68
CA PHE A 251 -3.89 -19.96 22.98
C PHE A 251 -2.38 -19.69 23.03
N SER A 252 -1.60 -20.76 23.15
CA SER A 252 -0.14 -20.70 23.16
C SER A 252 0.42 -20.44 21.74
N GLU A 253 1.69 -20.00 21.65
CA GLU A 253 2.37 -19.81 20.37
C GLU A 253 2.54 -21.12 19.58
N LYS A 254 2.41 -22.28 20.22
CA LYS A 254 2.46 -23.60 19.57
C LYS A 254 1.15 -23.96 18.85
N GLU A 255 0.03 -23.38 19.27
CA GLU A 255 -1.30 -23.57 18.66
C GLU A 255 -1.55 -22.51 17.59
N ILE A 256 -0.72 -22.51 16.54
CA ILE A 256 -0.66 -21.46 15.52
C ILE A 256 -2.02 -21.16 14.89
N LEU A 257 -2.79 -22.22 14.55
CA LEU A 257 -4.09 -22.06 13.89
C LEU A 257 -5.12 -21.44 14.83
N ASP A 258 -5.23 -21.96 16.05
CA ASP A 258 -6.21 -21.51 17.04
C ASP A 258 -5.88 -20.09 17.50
N SER A 259 -4.62 -19.79 17.73
CA SER A 259 -4.13 -18.45 18.03
C SER A 259 -4.45 -17.44 16.91
N PHE A 260 -4.27 -17.85 15.64
CA PHE A 260 -4.60 -17.01 14.49
C PHE A 260 -6.12 -16.81 14.34
N LEU A 261 -6.91 -17.85 14.45
CA LEU A 261 -8.38 -17.77 14.38
C LEU A 261 -8.92 -16.88 15.49
N PHE A 262 -8.41 -17.04 16.73
CA PHE A 262 -8.78 -16.19 17.84
C PHE A 262 -8.36 -14.73 17.63
N ALA A 263 -7.15 -14.46 17.16
CA ALA A 263 -6.70 -13.11 16.85
C ALA A 263 -7.56 -12.45 15.77
N SER A 264 -7.93 -13.20 14.73
CA SER A 264 -8.85 -12.75 13.68
C SER A 264 -10.24 -12.43 14.23
N PHE A 265 -10.80 -13.32 15.05
CA PHE A 265 -12.08 -13.11 15.74
C PHE A 265 -12.03 -11.89 16.66
N LYS A 266 -10.97 -11.75 17.47
CA LYS A 266 -10.74 -10.61 18.36
C LYS A 266 -10.75 -9.29 17.60
N ILE A 267 -10.05 -9.20 16.47
CA ILE A 267 -10.05 -8.03 15.60
C ILE A 267 -11.46 -7.70 15.10
N LEU A 268 -12.20 -8.71 14.59
CA LEU A 268 -13.57 -8.53 14.10
C LEU A 268 -14.50 -8.08 15.22
N LEU A 269 -14.38 -8.66 16.41
CA LEU A 269 -15.16 -8.28 17.59
C LEU A 269 -14.89 -6.82 17.98
N CYS A 270 -13.62 -6.40 18.04
CA CYS A 270 -13.26 -5.01 18.37
C CYS A 270 -13.78 -4.01 17.31
N PHE A 271 -13.76 -4.38 16.01
CA PHE A 271 -14.41 -3.59 14.97
C PHE A 271 -15.91 -3.52 15.13
N GLY A 272 -16.56 -4.63 15.51
CA GLY A 272 -17.98 -4.69 15.81
C GLY A 272 -18.36 -3.77 16.97
N LEU A 273 -17.59 -3.77 18.06
CA LEU A 273 -17.78 -2.89 19.21
C LEU A 273 -17.56 -1.42 18.88
N ALA A 274 -16.52 -1.10 18.11
CA ALA A 274 -16.29 0.26 17.60
C ALA A 274 -17.44 0.70 16.69
N GLY A 275 -17.94 -0.17 15.80
CA GLY A 275 -19.11 0.09 14.95
C GLY A 275 -20.40 0.31 15.75
N LEU A 276 -20.60 -0.48 16.81
CA LEU A 276 -21.73 -0.31 17.75
C LEU A 276 -21.68 1.06 18.43
N ALA A 277 -20.49 1.49 18.84
CA ALA A 277 -20.32 2.84 19.43
C ALA A 277 -20.69 3.94 18.42
N VAL A 278 -20.26 3.83 17.15
CA VAL A 278 -20.69 4.77 16.09
C VAL A 278 -22.20 4.77 15.94
N TYR A 279 -22.84 3.59 15.96
CA TYR A 279 -24.28 3.46 15.88
C TYR A 279 -24.99 4.14 17.08
N LEU A 280 -24.45 3.99 18.29
CA LEU A 280 -24.95 4.68 19.48
C LEU A 280 -24.82 6.21 19.35
N PHE A 281 -23.70 6.72 18.84
CA PHE A 281 -23.56 8.17 18.56
C PHE A 281 -24.58 8.69 17.54
N ILE A 282 -25.00 7.84 16.58
CA ILE A 282 -26.09 8.20 15.65
C ILE A 282 -27.43 8.26 16.37
N ILE A 283 -27.77 7.25 17.21
CA ILE A 283 -29.04 7.21 17.96
C ILE A 283 -29.14 8.40 18.92
N LEU A 284 -28.05 8.71 19.61
CA LEU A 284 -27.99 9.86 20.53
C LEU A 284 -28.01 11.23 19.83
N GLY A 285 -28.09 11.25 18.49
CA GLY A 285 -28.15 12.49 17.71
C GLY A 285 -26.86 13.30 17.69
N PHE A 286 -25.73 12.72 18.15
CA PHE A 286 -24.44 13.40 18.15
C PHE A 286 -23.90 13.58 16.71
N ILE A 287 -24.12 12.58 15.85
CA ILE A 287 -23.86 12.67 14.40
C ILE A 287 -25.14 12.36 13.62
N SER A 288 -25.33 13.05 12.49
CA SER A 288 -26.51 12.87 11.65
C SER A 288 -26.41 11.55 10.84
N LYS A 289 -27.48 10.73 10.88
CA LYS A 289 -27.62 9.56 10.02
C LYS A 289 -27.45 9.92 8.53
N LYS A 290 -27.90 11.12 8.13
CA LYS A 290 -27.76 11.63 6.76
C LYS A 290 -26.28 11.84 6.40
N ASP A 291 -25.48 12.37 7.30
CA ASP A 291 -24.05 12.65 7.04
C ASP A 291 -23.22 11.36 7.01
N VAL A 292 -23.51 10.40 7.90
CA VAL A 292 -22.93 9.04 7.84
C VAL A 292 -23.31 8.35 6.52
N GLY A 293 -24.57 8.47 6.14
CA GLY A 293 -25.05 7.97 4.84
C GLY A 293 -24.30 8.59 3.66
N LEU A 294 -24.04 9.90 3.71
CA LEU A 294 -23.27 10.61 2.68
C LEU A 294 -21.79 10.15 2.63
N ALA A 295 -21.18 9.97 3.79
CA ALA A 295 -19.76 9.68 3.91
C ALA A 295 -19.43 8.22 3.57
N TYR A 296 -20.20 7.25 4.06
CA TYR A 296 -19.88 5.81 3.97
C TYR A 296 -20.82 5.03 3.06
N ILE A 297 -22.14 5.26 3.15
CA ILE A 297 -23.13 4.45 2.42
C ILE A 297 -23.20 4.86 0.95
N LYS A 298 -23.26 6.17 0.66
CA LYS A 298 -23.35 6.66 -0.72
C LYS A 298 -22.18 6.27 -1.63
N PRO A 299 -20.90 6.26 -1.20
CA PRO A 299 -19.81 5.74 -2.01
C PRO A 299 -20.00 4.28 -2.41
N ILE A 300 -20.49 3.44 -1.48
CA ILE A 300 -20.74 2.01 -1.72
C ILE A 300 -21.96 1.85 -2.64
N THR A 301 -23.09 2.51 -2.34
CA THR A 301 -24.29 2.42 -3.18
C THR A 301 -24.07 3.02 -4.57
N ASN A 302 -23.25 4.07 -4.69
CA ASN A 302 -22.86 4.60 -6.00
C ASN A 302 -22.10 3.53 -6.83
N PHE A 303 -21.22 2.78 -6.21
CA PHE A 303 -20.50 1.69 -6.86
C PHE A 303 -21.45 0.55 -7.23
N THR A 304 -22.26 0.07 -6.28
CA THR A 304 -23.19 -1.05 -6.53
C THR A 304 -24.26 -0.68 -7.55
N ASN A 305 -24.75 0.56 -7.58
CA ASN A 305 -25.72 1.01 -8.59
C ASN A 305 -25.11 1.11 -10.01
N ARG A 306 -23.80 1.41 -10.13
CA ARG A 306 -23.12 1.45 -11.43
C ARG A 306 -22.90 0.06 -12.03
N TYR A 307 -22.63 -0.93 -11.19
CA TYR A 307 -22.23 -2.27 -11.61
C TYR A 307 -23.31 -3.35 -11.33
N GLY A 308 -24.37 -3.00 -10.58
CA GLY A 308 -25.48 -3.89 -10.29
C GLY A 308 -25.02 -5.20 -9.65
N LYS A 309 -25.55 -6.33 -10.15
CA LYS A 309 -25.20 -7.69 -9.68
C LYS A 309 -23.73 -8.07 -9.87
N PHE A 310 -22.99 -7.35 -10.72
CA PHE A 310 -21.58 -7.62 -10.98
C PHE A 310 -20.64 -6.93 -10.00
N ALA A 311 -21.15 -6.06 -9.11
CA ALA A 311 -20.35 -5.34 -8.13
C ALA A 311 -19.53 -6.29 -7.24
N ILE A 312 -20.13 -7.39 -6.78
CA ILE A 312 -19.45 -8.40 -5.95
C ILE A 312 -18.34 -9.09 -6.73
N ALA A 313 -18.57 -9.47 -7.98
CA ALA A 313 -17.54 -10.09 -8.82
C ALA A 313 -16.33 -9.16 -9.05
N ILE A 314 -16.58 -7.86 -9.23
CA ILE A 314 -15.51 -6.86 -9.37
C ILE A 314 -14.72 -6.75 -8.05
N LEU A 315 -15.39 -6.71 -6.89
CA LEU A 315 -14.72 -6.66 -5.58
C LEU A 315 -13.91 -7.93 -5.31
N LEU A 316 -14.40 -9.10 -5.71
CA LEU A 316 -13.66 -10.36 -5.63
C LEU A 316 -12.42 -10.33 -6.55
N LEU A 317 -12.55 -9.83 -7.77
CA LEU A 317 -11.39 -9.64 -8.65
C LEU A 317 -10.36 -8.71 -8.00
N ILE A 318 -10.78 -7.61 -7.40
CA ILE A 318 -9.88 -6.68 -6.69
C ILE A 318 -9.16 -7.41 -5.55
N GLY A 319 -9.88 -8.17 -4.74
CA GLY A 319 -9.31 -8.90 -3.60
C GLY A 319 -8.38 -10.04 -3.98
N LEU A 320 -8.58 -10.66 -5.14
CA LEU A 320 -7.81 -11.84 -5.56
C LEU A 320 -6.69 -11.52 -6.55
N TYR A 321 -6.71 -10.35 -7.22
CA TYR A 321 -5.78 -10.04 -8.32
C TYR A 321 -4.31 -10.22 -7.97
N ARG A 322 -3.92 -9.86 -6.75
CA ARG A 322 -2.53 -9.94 -6.26
C ARG A 322 -2.25 -11.18 -5.41
N ILE A 323 -3.15 -12.17 -5.40
CA ILE A 323 -3.03 -13.33 -4.50
C ILE A 323 -1.77 -14.15 -4.79
N ALA A 324 -1.46 -14.41 -6.06
CA ALA A 324 -0.29 -15.17 -6.47
C ALA A 324 1.02 -14.52 -6.00
N ASP A 325 1.18 -13.22 -6.25
CA ASP A 325 2.36 -12.44 -5.86
C ASP A 325 2.54 -12.34 -4.35
N VAL A 326 1.44 -12.02 -3.63
CA VAL A 326 1.52 -11.71 -2.20
C VAL A 326 1.76 -12.97 -1.39
N VAL A 327 1.11 -14.09 -1.76
CA VAL A 327 1.30 -15.38 -1.08
C VAL A 327 2.70 -15.92 -1.32
N MET A 328 3.20 -15.85 -2.55
CA MET A 328 4.58 -16.25 -2.90
C MET A 328 5.62 -15.36 -2.21
N GLY A 329 5.42 -14.05 -2.25
CA GLY A 329 6.40 -13.06 -1.82
C GLY A 329 6.77 -13.12 -0.33
N VAL A 330 5.87 -13.61 0.54
CA VAL A 330 6.14 -13.78 1.98
C VAL A 330 7.23 -14.83 2.21
N VAL A 331 7.25 -15.90 1.42
CA VAL A 331 8.17 -17.02 1.56
C VAL A 331 9.48 -16.80 0.80
N ALA A 332 9.50 -15.94 -0.21
CA ALA A 332 10.62 -15.79 -1.14
C ALA A 332 11.98 -15.53 -0.47
N ASN A 333 12.04 -14.65 0.54
CA ASN A 333 13.30 -14.35 1.22
C ASN A 333 13.82 -15.54 2.05
N ILE A 334 12.92 -16.29 2.71
CA ILE A 334 13.26 -17.50 3.47
C ILE A 334 13.79 -18.54 2.49
N PHE A 335 13.08 -18.75 1.40
CA PHE A 335 13.47 -19.66 0.32
C PHE A 335 14.89 -19.37 -0.21
N TYR A 336 15.23 -18.11 -0.46
CA TYR A 336 16.58 -17.76 -0.93
C TYR A 336 17.66 -18.17 0.07
N LEU A 337 17.44 -17.92 1.36
CA LEU A 337 18.38 -18.28 2.43
C LEU A 337 18.53 -19.80 2.54
N GLU A 338 17.43 -20.54 2.56
CA GLU A 338 17.44 -22.01 2.68
C GLU A 338 17.97 -22.68 1.41
N LYS A 339 17.84 -22.03 0.24
CA LYS A 339 18.45 -22.49 -1.01
C LYS A 339 19.98 -22.31 -1.03
N GLY A 340 20.54 -21.54 -0.07
CA GLY A 340 21.99 -21.36 0.10
C GLY A 340 22.53 -20.02 -0.41
N PHE A 341 21.67 -19.07 -0.83
CA PHE A 341 22.11 -17.73 -1.19
C PHE A 341 22.44 -16.92 0.07
N ASN A 342 23.56 -16.21 0.04
CA ASN A 342 23.93 -15.37 1.18
C ASN A 342 23.18 -14.03 1.21
N VAL A 343 23.16 -13.39 2.38
CA VAL A 343 22.43 -12.13 2.60
C VAL A 343 22.87 -11.02 1.65
N LYS A 344 24.18 -10.97 1.30
CA LYS A 344 24.74 -9.96 0.38
C LYS A 344 24.21 -10.17 -1.04
N GLU A 345 24.11 -11.40 -1.50
CA GLU A 345 23.54 -11.76 -2.81
C GLU A 345 22.06 -11.40 -2.87
N ILE A 346 21.29 -11.74 -1.82
CA ILE A 346 19.87 -11.37 -1.72
C ILE A 346 19.71 -9.85 -1.73
N ALA A 347 20.51 -9.11 -0.97
CA ALA A 347 20.46 -7.65 -0.93
C ALA A 347 20.80 -7.04 -2.31
N THR A 348 21.82 -7.56 -2.98
CA THR A 348 22.26 -7.04 -4.28
C THR A 348 21.25 -7.34 -5.39
N TYR A 349 20.83 -8.60 -5.53
CA TYR A 349 20.04 -9.01 -6.68
C TYR A 349 18.53 -8.85 -6.42
N SER A 350 18.04 -9.22 -5.24
CA SER A 350 16.61 -9.12 -4.95
C SER A 350 16.19 -7.69 -4.57
N LYS A 351 16.95 -7.00 -3.73
CA LYS A 351 16.53 -5.69 -3.22
C LYS A 351 16.98 -4.54 -4.11
N PHE A 352 18.26 -4.50 -4.51
CA PHE A 352 18.76 -3.39 -5.33
C PHE A 352 18.35 -3.57 -6.80
N PHE A 353 18.78 -4.65 -7.45
CA PHE A 353 18.50 -4.90 -8.86
C PHE A 353 16.99 -5.09 -9.13
N GLY A 354 16.28 -5.80 -8.25
CA GLY A 354 14.85 -6.03 -8.36
C GLY A 354 14.00 -4.75 -8.42
N VAL A 355 14.44 -3.66 -7.75
CA VAL A 355 13.75 -2.37 -7.82
C VAL A 355 13.75 -1.81 -9.25
N PHE A 356 14.89 -1.83 -9.94
CA PHE A 356 14.97 -1.35 -11.33
C PHE A 356 14.13 -2.21 -12.28
N ALA A 357 14.14 -3.54 -12.08
CA ALA A 357 13.29 -4.44 -12.84
C ALA A 357 11.79 -4.16 -12.62
N THR A 358 11.38 -3.88 -11.36
CA THR A 358 9.99 -3.49 -11.04
C THR A 358 9.60 -2.16 -11.70
N ILE A 359 10.47 -1.15 -11.66
CA ILE A 359 10.22 0.15 -12.30
C ILE A 359 10.05 -0.05 -13.82
N PHE A 360 10.94 -0.81 -14.46
CA PHE A 360 10.87 -1.12 -15.89
C PHE A 360 9.55 -1.84 -16.23
N GLY A 361 9.17 -2.86 -15.45
CA GLY A 361 7.90 -3.55 -15.59
C GLY A 361 6.71 -2.59 -15.46
N GLY A 362 6.75 -1.66 -14.50
CA GLY A 362 5.73 -0.64 -14.31
C GLY A 362 5.56 0.27 -15.53
N PHE A 363 6.65 0.70 -16.15
CA PHE A 363 6.59 1.49 -17.39
C PHE A 363 5.95 0.71 -18.53
N ILE A 364 6.34 -0.55 -18.73
CA ILE A 364 5.75 -1.41 -19.78
C ILE A 364 4.25 -1.63 -19.49
N GLY A 365 3.87 -1.89 -18.24
CA GLY A 365 2.47 -2.05 -17.83
C GLY A 365 1.63 -0.80 -18.06
N GLY A 366 2.17 0.39 -17.72
CA GLY A 366 1.52 1.67 -17.97
C GLY A 366 1.31 1.97 -19.46
N ILE A 367 2.34 1.72 -20.29
CA ILE A 367 2.25 1.87 -21.77
C ILE A 367 1.25 0.85 -22.33
N SER A 368 1.25 -0.38 -21.84
CA SER A 368 0.32 -1.42 -22.28
C SER A 368 -1.13 -1.06 -21.98
N ALA A 369 -1.41 -0.53 -20.78
CA ALA A 369 -2.73 -0.04 -20.41
C ALA A 369 -3.19 1.13 -21.31
N LEU A 370 -2.25 2.02 -21.68
CA LEU A 370 -2.52 3.15 -22.56
C LEU A 370 -2.85 2.71 -24.02
N LYS A 371 -2.11 1.73 -24.54
CA LYS A 371 -2.21 1.31 -25.95
C LYS A 371 -3.27 0.25 -26.21
N TYR A 372 -3.33 -0.76 -25.33
CA TYR A 372 -4.16 -1.95 -25.54
C TYR A 372 -5.42 -1.94 -24.67
N GLY A 373 -5.55 -0.96 -23.78
CA GLY A 373 -6.66 -0.81 -22.84
C GLY A 373 -6.46 -1.57 -21.54
N THR A 374 -7.18 -1.12 -20.52
CA THR A 374 -7.00 -1.54 -19.11
C THR A 374 -7.19 -3.04 -18.90
N MET A 375 -8.26 -3.63 -19.47
CA MET A 375 -8.59 -5.05 -19.23
C MET A 375 -7.56 -6.02 -19.84
N ARG A 376 -7.03 -5.70 -21.04
CA ARG A 376 -5.98 -6.51 -21.65
C ARG A 376 -4.66 -6.41 -20.87
N ALA A 377 -4.28 -5.20 -20.46
CA ALA A 377 -3.09 -5.02 -19.62
C ALA A 377 -3.22 -5.76 -18.29
N LEU A 378 -4.42 -5.73 -17.67
CA LEU A 378 -4.71 -6.46 -16.44
C LEU A 378 -4.55 -7.97 -16.63
N PHE A 379 -5.07 -8.53 -17.74
CA PHE A 379 -4.97 -9.94 -18.07
C PHE A 379 -3.49 -10.37 -18.24
N PHE A 380 -2.73 -9.65 -19.07
CA PHE A 380 -1.31 -9.97 -19.28
C PHE A 380 -0.50 -9.79 -18.00
N GLY A 381 -0.81 -8.78 -17.16
CA GLY A 381 -0.18 -8.59 -15.86
C GLY A 381 -0.40 -9.79 -14.93
N ALA A 382 -1.62 -10.29 -14.81
CA ALA A 382 -1.93 -11.47 -14.00
C ALA A 382 -1.27 -12.74 -14.57
N LEU A 383 -1.25 -12.88 -15.89
CA LEU A 383 -0.66 -14.04 -16.57
C LEU A 383 0.85 -14.13 -16.30
N ILE A 384 1.59 -13.04 -16.55
CA ILE A 384 3.04 -13.04 -16.35
C ILE A 384 3.41 -13.14 -14.86
N ALA A 385 2.60 -12.59 -13.95
CA ALA A 385 2.80 -12.74 -12.52
C ALA A 385 2.60 -14.19 -12.04
N ALA A 386 1.56 -14.88 -12.53
CA ALA A 386 1.38 -16.30 -12.24
C ALA A 386 2.48 -17.15 -12.87
N ALA A 387 2.90 -16.84 -14.10
CA ALA A 387 3.97 -17.57 -14.79
C ALA A 387 5.34 -17.38 -14.12
N SER A 388 5.64 -16.20 -13.54
CA SER A 388 6.91 -15.98 -12.82
C SER A 388 7.05 -16.89 -11.60
N ASN A 389 5.96 -17.26 -10.93
CA ASN A 389 5.99 -18.20 -9.82
C ASN A 389 6.47 -19.60 -10.22
N LEU A 390 6.25 -20.03 -11.47
CA LEU A 390 6.80 -21.29 -11.99
C LEU A 390 8.32 -21.25 -12.12
N LEU A 391 8.91 -20.07 -12.32
CA LEU A 391 10.38 -19.92 -12.30
C LEU A 391 10.95 -20.10 -10.90
N PHE A 392 10.20 -19.75 -9.84
CA PHE A 392 10.58 -20.09 -8.48
C PHE A 392 10.51 -21.60 -8.21
N ALA A 393 9.49 -22.29 -8.74
CA ALA A 393 9.42 -23.74 -8.68
C ALA A 393 10.61 -24.41 -9.39
N TRP A 394 10.99 -23.88 -10.57
CA TRP A 394 12.18 -24.31 -11.27
C TRP A 394 13.45 -24.03 -10.47
N LEU A 395 13.63 -22.85 -9.88
CA LEU A 395 14.77 -22.53 -9.03
C LEU A 395 14.83 -23.45 -7.80
N ALA A 396 13.68 -23.85 -7.26
CA ALA A 396 13.63 -24.74 -6.09
C ALA A 396 14.25 -26.10 -6.34
N VAL A 397 14.13 -26.65 -7.55
CA VAL A 397 14.70 -27.96 -7.94
C VAL A 397 16.08 -27.85 -8.63
N SER A 398 16.47 -26.62 -9.04
CA SER A 398 17.75 -26.37 -9.70
C SER A 398 18.89 -26.21 -8.68
N GLU A 399 20.15 -26.19 -9.13
CA GLU A 399 21.29 -25.81 -8.29
C GLU A 399 21.22 -24.34 -7.84
N ALA A 400 21.80 -24.04 -6.68
CA ALA A 400 21.91 -22.66 -6.17
C ALA A 400 22.92 -21.87 -7.02
N SER A 401 22.44 -21.23 -8.09
CA SER A 401 23.26 -20.42 -9.00
C SER A 401 22.77 -18.97 -9.01
N ILE A 402 23.72 -18.05 -8.89
CA ILE A 402 23.43 -16.60 -8.99
C ILE A 402 22.77 -16.25 -10.33
N LYS A 403 23.17 -16.91 -11.43
CA LYS A 403 22.54 -16.69 -12.75
C LYS A 403 21.06 -17.04 -12.74
N PHE A 404 20.69 -18.17 -12.13
CA PHE A 404 19.29 -18.59 -12.02
C PHE A 404 18.51 -17.65 -11.11
N LEU A 405 19.11 -17.23 -9.99
CA LEU A 405 18.52 -16.24 -9.09
C LEU A 405 18.21 -14.92 -9.82
N ILE A 406 19.14 -14.41 -10.62
CA ILE A 406 18.95 -13.17 -11.40
C ILE A 406 17.79 -13.32 -12.40
N ILE A 407 17.70 -14.47 -13.10
CA ILE A 407 16.60 -14.73 -14.05
C ILE A 407 15.25 -14.68 -13.33
N VAL A 408 15.13 -15.39 -12.21
CA VAL A 408 13.88 -15.48 -11.44
C VAL A 408 13.50 -14.11 -10.90
N ILE A 409 14.43 -13.41 -10.26
CA ILE A 409 14.21 -12.08 -9.69
C ILE A 409 13.82 -11.06 -10.79
N THR A 410 14.48 -11.12 -11.96
CA THR A 410 14.17 -10.24 -13.08
C THR A 410 12.73 -10.46 -13.57
N ALA A 411 12.36 -11.71 -13.83
CA ALA A 411 11.02 -12.06 -14.31
C ALA A 411 9.95 -11.69 -13.29
N ASP A 412 10.15 -12.00 -12.01
CA ASP A 412 9.21 -11.69 -10.93
C ASP A 412 9.01 -10.20 -10.77
N ASN A 413 10.08 -9.43 -10.67
CA ASN A 413 9.97 -7.99 -10.44
C ASN A 413 9.40 -7.24 -11.65
N ILE A 414 9.74 -7.65 -12.90
CA ILE A 414 9.12 -7.08 -14.11
C ILE A 414 7.62 -7.39 -14.11
N SER A 415 7.23 -8.63 -13.83
CA SER A 415 5.82 -9.04 -13.82
C SER A 415 5.04 -8.32 -12.72
N SER A 416 5.60 -8.21 -11.51
CA SER A 416 5.00 -7.49 -10.38
C SER A 416 4.85 -5.99 -10.68
N GLY A 417 5.84 -5.37 -11.31
CA GLY A 417 5.76 -3.97 -11.75
C GLY A 417 4.68 -3.75 -12.79
N PHE A 418 4.65 -4.60 -13.82
CA PHE A 418 3.64 -4.56 -14.88
C PHE A 418 2.23 -4.74 -14.32
N ALA A 419 2.01 -5.83 -13.56
CA ALA A 419 0.72 -6.14 -12.95
C ALA A 419 0.27 -5.03 -12.00
N GLY A 420 1.18 -4.48 -11.21
CA GLY A 420 0.91 -3.37 -10.30
C GLY A 420 0.43 -2.11 -11.03
N ALA A 421 1.12 -1.69 -12.09
CA ALA A 421 0.72 -0.53 -12.88
C ALA A 421 -0.64 -0.73 -13.56
N ALA A 422 -0.87 -1.88 -14.20
CA ALA A 422 -2.13 -2.22 -14.83
C ALA A 422 -3.29 -2.22 -13.81
N PHE A 423 -3.05 -2.75 -12.62
CA PHE A 423 -4.05 -2.84 -11.56
C PHE A 423 -4.42 -1.47 -10.97
N VAL A 424 -3.43 -0.60 -10.76
CA VAL A 424 -3.69 0.79 -10.33
C VAL A 424 -4.55 1.53 -11.33
N VAL A 425 -4.34 1.32 -12.64
CA VAL A 425 -5.20 1.87 -13.71
C VAL A 425 -6.62 1.32 -13.59
N TYR A 426 -6.77 0.01 -13.37
CA TYR A 426 -8.07 -0.62 -13.20
C TYR A 426 -8.83 -0.07 -11.99
N LEU A 427 -8.22 -0.02 -10.82
CA LEU A 427 -8.83 0.58 -9.62
C LEU A 427 -9.27 2.03 -9.86
N SER A 428 -8.42 2.79 -10.57
CA SER A 428 -8.73 4.18 -10.93
C SER A 428 -9.96 4.30 -11.83
N SER A 429 -10.11 3.37 -12.79
CA SER A 429 -11.25 3.33 -13.73
C SER A 429 -12.58 3.01 -13.02
N LEU A 430 -12.54 2.22 -11.97
CA LEU A 430 -13.72 1.88 -11.17
C LEU A 430 -14.14 3.00 -10.21
N THR A 431 -13.24 3.95 -9.94
CA THR A 431 -13.45 4.99 -8.94
C THR A 431 -14.30 6.13 -9.50
N SER A 432 -15.34 6.53 -8.78
CA SER A 432 -16.15 7.71 -9.11
C SER A 432 -15.46 8.98 -8.65
N ILE A 433 -15.40 9.99 -9.52
CA ILE A 433 -14.84 11.31 -9.20
C ILE A 433 -15.56 11.99 -8.02
N LYS A 434 -16.83 11.61 -7.74
CA LYS A 434 -17.59 12.13 -6.60
C LYS A 434 -17.07 11.62 -5.24
N PHE A 435 -16.45 10.44 -5.21
CA PHE A 435 -16.02 9.73 -4.00
C PHE A 435 -14.61 9.15 -4.19
N THR A 436 -13.71 9.93 -4.77
CA THR A 436 -12.42 9.46 -5.26
C THR A 436 -11.58 8.81 -4.16
N ALA A 437 -11.38 9.54 -3.05
CA ALA A 437 -10.56 9.04 -1.95
C ALA A 437 -11.20 7.81 -1.28
N THR A 438 -12.52 7.87 -1.00
CA THR A 438 -13.24 6.80 -0.30
C THR A 438 -13.30 5.52 -1.12
N GLN A 439 -13.71 5.60 -2.39
CA GLN A 439 -13.81 4.39 -3.23
C GLN A 439 -12.44 3.79 -3.54
N TYR A 440 -11.45 4.61 -3.89
CA TYR A 440 -10.12 4.10 -4.17
C TYR A 440 -9.47 3.50 -2.91
N ALA A 441 -9.62 4.14 -1.75
CA ALA A 441 -9.15 3.59 -0.48
C ALA A 441 -9.82 2.26 -0.14
N LEU A 442 -11.14 2.12 -0.35
CA LEU A 442 -11.87 0.86 -0.18
C LEU A 442 -11.28 -0.24 -1.07
N PHE A 443 -11.10 0.04 -2.36
CA PHE A 443 -10.55 -0.93 -3.31
C PHE A 443 -9.12 -1.35 -2.95
N SER A 444 -8.25 -0.38 -2.60
CA SER A 444 -6.88 -0.68 -2.19
C SER A 444 -6.78 -1.40 -0.85
N SER A 445 -7.76 -1.23 0.05
CA SER A 445 -7.87 -2.00 1.29
C SER A 445 -8.27 -3.45 1.02
N ILE A 446 -9.28 -3.68 0.18
CA ILE A 446 -9.72 -5.03 -0.23
C ILE A 446 -8.59 -5.76 -0.96
N MET A 447 -7.85 -5.07 -1.83
CA MET A 447 -6.67 -5.61 -2.54
C MET A 447 -5.62 -6.21 -1.59
N LEU A 448 -5.43 -5.60 -0.43
CA LEU A 448 -4.40 -6.03 0.53
C LEU A 448 -4.92 -7.07 1.52
N PHE A 449 -6.20 -7.03 1.86
CA PHE A 449 -6.76 -7.78 2.98
C PHE A 449 -6.76 -9.29 2.71
N LEU A 450 -7.41 -9.74 1.63
CA LEU A 450 -7.52 -11.17 1.32
C LEU A 450 -6.18 -11.86 1.05
N PRO A 451 -5.29 -11.28 0.20
CA PRO A 451 -3.99 -11.90 -0.03
C PRO A 451 -3.13 -11.98 1.23
N LYS A 452 -3.15 -10.97 2.11
CA LYS A 452 -2.39 -10.99 3.36
C LYS A 452 -2.91 -12.03 4.35
N LEU A 453 -4.24 -12.21 4.44
CA LEU A 453 -4.84 -13.26 5.25
C LEU A 453 -4.32 -14.64 4.84
N ILE A 454 -4.36 -14.94 3.54
CA ILE A 454 -3.94 -16.23 2.99
C ILE A 454 -2.42 -16.40 3.09
N ALA A 455 -1.65 -15.33 2.85
CA ALA A 455 -0.20 -15.35 2.94
C ALA A 455 0.33 -15.69 4.34
N GLY A 456 -0.46 -15.46 5.39
CA GLY A 456 -0.09 -15.88 6.76
C GLY A 456 0.12 -17.38 6.93
N TYR A 457 -0.48 -18.20 6.06
CA TYR A 457 -0.33 -19.66 6.06
C TYR A 457 0.75 -20.19 5.10
N SER A 458 1.43 -19.31 4.36
CA SER A 458 2.40 -19.72 3.32
C SER A 458 3.51 -20.59 3.87
N GLY A 459 4.02 -20.29 5.07
CA GLY A 459 5.06 -21.10 5.73
C GLY A 459 4.58 -22.53 6.01
N SER A 460 3.40 -22.67 6.65
CA SER A 460 2.82 -23.99 6.95
C SER A 460 2.56 -24.81 5.69
N TRP A 461 2.19 -24.17 4.59
CA TRP A 461 2.04 -24.90 3.32
C TRP A 461 3.37 -25.39 2.78
N VAL A 462 4.43 -24.57 2.88
CA VAL A 462 5.77 -25.01 2.48
C VAL A 462 6.23 -26.21 3.31
N ASP A 463 5.97 -26.22 4.61
CA ASP A 463 6.33 -27.32 5.50
C ASP A 463 5.66 -28.64 5.11
N VAL A 464 4.42 -28.58 4.58
CA VAL A 464 3.65 -29.76 4.18
C VAL A 464 3.98 -30.23 2.77
N ILE A 465 4.06 -29.32 1.78
CA ILE A 465 4.15 -29.67 0.36
C ILE A 465 5.52 -29.38 -0.28
N GLY A 466 6.42 -28.73 0.46
CA GLY A 466 7.74 -28.29 -0.03
C GLY A 466 7.70 -27.10 -0.99
N TYR A 467 8.84 -26.43 -1.18
CA TYR A 467 8.96 -25.25 -2.03
C TYR A 467 8.50 -25.42 -3.48
N PRO A 468 8.89 -26.51 -4.21
CA PRO A 468 8.48 -26.64 -5.61
C PRO A 468 6.96 -26.65 -5.78
N ASN A 469 6.27 -27.48 -4.99
CA ASN A 469 4.83 -27.60 -5.04
C ASN A 469 4.11 -26.34 -4.54
N PHE A 470 4.67 -25.66 -3.53
CA PHE A 470 4.15 -24.38 -3.06
C PHE A 470 4.18 -23.31 -4.15
N PHE A 471 5.27 -23.16 -4.89
CA PHE A 471 5.35 -22.19 -5.98
C PHE A 471 4.43 -22.55 -7.14
N ILE A 472 4.24 -23.84 -7.45
CA ILE A 472 3.22 -24.29 -8.42
C ILE A 472 1.82 -23.93 -7.91
N LEU A 473 1.52 -24.17 -6.63
CA LEU A 473 0.24 -23.79 -6.02
C LEU A 473 -0.02 -22.29 -6.16
N THR A 474 0.99 -21.44 -5.89
CA THR A 474 0.82 -19.98 -6.03
C THR A 474 0.57 -19.55 -7.47
N ALA A 475 1.19 -20.23 -8.46
CA ALA A 475 0.88 -20.00 -9.87
C ALA A 475 -0.56 -20.41 -10.21
N VAL A 476 -1.04 -21.54 -9.70
CA VAL A 476 -2.41 -22.04 -9.89
C VAL A 476 -3.44 -21.09 -9.26
N LEU A 477 -3.13 -20.49 -8.10
CA LEU A 477 -3.98 -19.46 -7.49
C LEU A 477 -4.21 -18.24 -8.40
N GLY A 478 -3.35 -18.00 -9.38
CA GLY A 478 -3.55 -16.98 -10.41
C GLY A 478 -4.58 -17.35 -11.48
N MET A 479 -4.87 -18.64 -11.72
CA MET A 479 -5.77 -19.08 -12.80
C MET A 479 -7.22 -18.58 -12.63
N PRO A 480 -7.86 -18.68 -11.45
CA PRO A 480 -9.19 -18.12 -11.24
C PRO A 480 -9.27 -16.63 -11.57
N VAL A 481 -8.19 -15.88 -11.30
CA VAL A 481 -8.09 -14.44 -11.59
C VAL A 481 -8.15 -14.20 -13.10
N LEU A 482 -7.43 -14.98 -13.91
CA LEU A 482 -7.47 -14.86 -15.37
C LEU A 482 -8.87 -15.12 -15.92
N ILE A 483 -9.55 -16.16 -15.43
CA ILE A 483 -10.93 -16.49 -15.80
C ILE A 483 -11.87 -15.32 -15.43
N MET A 484 -11.73 -14.77 -14.23
CA MET A 484 -12.53 -13.64 -13.78
C MET A 484 -12.29 -12.39 -14.64
N ILE A 485 -11.06 -12.09 -15.05
CA ILE A 485 -10.76 -10.95 -15.91
C ILE A 485 -11.46 -11.11 -17.27
N ILE A 486 -11.36 -12.30 -17.89
CA ILE A 486 -12.03 -12.58 -19.17
C ILE A 486 -13.56 -12.43 -19.02
N TRP A 487 -14.12 -12.98 -17.98
CA TRP A 487 -15.55 -12.90 -17.71
C TRP A 487 -16.01 -11.45 -17.50
N ILE A 488 -15.36 -10.72 -16.59
CA ILE A 488 -15.70 -9.31 -16.27
C ILE A 488 -15.50 -8.40 -17.48
N SER A 489 -14.50 -8.66 -18.33
CA SER A 489 -14.28 -7.87 -19.55
C SER A 489 -15.45 -7.92 -20.54
N LYS A 490 -16.23 -9.01 -20.52
CA LYS A 490 -17.42 -9.19 -21.37
C LYS A 490 -18.68 -8.56 -20.80
N ILE A 491 -18.84 -8.60 -19.47
CA ILE A 491 -20.10 -8.20 -18.79
C ILE A 491 -20.07 -6.78 -18.23
N ALA A 492 -18.90 -6.27 -17.86
CA ALA A 492 -18.70 -4.95 -17.29
C ALA A 492 -17.44 -4.30 -17.88
N PRO A 493 -17.41 -4.02 -19.20
CA PRO A 493 -16.22 -3.45 -19.83
C PRO A 493 -15.92 -2.08 -19.23
N VAL A 494 -14.67 -1.87 -18.87
CA VAL A 494 -14.17 -0.55 -18.46
C VAL A 494 -14.23 0.37 -19.70
N LYS A 495 -14.96 1.47 -19.60
CA LYS A 495 -14.97 2.51 -20.65
C LYS A 495 -13.57 3.15 -20.67
N ASN A 496 -12.84 2.92 -21.76
CA ASN A 496 -11.53 3.53 -22.00
C ASN A 496 -11.62 5.04 -22.21
#